data_d25268b1af170f02c13c076b93ff66b8
#
_entry.id   d25268b1af170f02c13c076b93ff66b8
#
_cell.length_a   1.000
_cell.length_b   1.000
_cell.length_c   1.000
_cell.angle_alpha   90.00
_cell.angle_beta   90.00
_cell.angle_gamma   90.00
#
_symmetry.space_group_name_H-M   'P 1'
#
loop_
_entity.id
_entity.type
_entity.pdbx_description
1 polymer ?
#
loop_
_entity_poly.entity_id
_entity_poly.type
_entity_poly.pdbx_seq_one_letter_code
_entity_poly.pdbx_strand_id
1 'polypeptide(L)'
;MSKVYSLKTVQFLPIPLEVAWDFFSSPANLKEITPDNLGFNIVSIHHGDKMYAGQVIEYTVRPVLNIPLYWMTEITHVEDYKYFVDEQRYGPYSMWHHQHHFKAVDAGVEMTDIVHYKMPFWFLGDIANTLFVNRQLKTIF
;
A
#
# COMPACT_ATOMS: atom_id res chain seq x y z
N MET A 1 -11.12 18.93 12.21
CA MET A 1 -10.71 18.49 10.88
C MET A 1 -9.62 17.44 11.01
N SER A 2 -9.72 16.35 10.27
CA SER A 2 -8.73 15.27 10.37
C SER A 2 -7.37 15.72 9.88
N LYS A 3 -6.35 15.28 10.60
CA LYS A 3 -4.95 15.54 10.27
C LYS A 3 -4.47 14.58 9.18
N VAL A 4 -3.58 15.05 8.29
CA VAL A 4 -2.86 14.19 7.37
C VAL A 4 -1.63 13.65 8.08
N TYR A 5 -1.54 12.33 8.16
CA TYR A 5 -0.37 11.64 8.70
C TYR A 5 0.51 11.17 7.55
N SER A 6 1.80 11.04 7.82
CA SER A 6 2.73 10.49 6.84
C SER A 6 3.61 9.43 7.45
N LEU A 7 3.96 8.45 6.64
CA LEU A 7 4.86 7.36 7.00
C LEU A 7 5.81 7.14 5.84
N LYS A 8 7.11 7.06 6.13
CA LYS A 8 8.12 6.78 5.12
C LYS A 8 8.99 5.64 5.59
N THR A 9 9.19 4.65 4.73
CA THR A 9 10.09 3.54 4.99
C THR A 9 11.05 3.36 3.82
N VAL A 10 12.25 2.90 4.11
CA VAL A 10 13.27 2.58 3.12
C VAL A 10 13.73 1.15 3.38
N GLN A 11 13.75 0.34 2.34
CA GLN A 11 14.13 -1.06 2.43
C GLN A 11 15.12 -1.40 1.33
N PHE A 12 16.16 -2.17 1.67
CA PHE A 12 17.11 -2.67 0.69
C PHE A 12 16.80 -4.12 0.35
N LEU A 13 16.81 -4.44 -0.96
CA LEU A 13 16.61 -5.80 -1.46
C LEU A 13 17.83 -6.21 -2.29
N PRO A 14 18.48 -7.34 -1.99
CA PRO A 14 19.66 -7.81 -2.73
C PRO A 14 19.27 -8.55 -4.02
N ILE A 15 18.48 -7.91 -4.86
CA ILE A 15 18.02 -8.44 -6.15
C ILE A 15 18.11 -7.35 -7.21
N PRO A 16 18.18 -7.71 -8.51
CA PRO A 16 18.19 -6.71 -9.58
C PRO A 16 16.89 -5.89 -9.62
N LEU A 17 17.00 -4.66 -10.10
CA LEU A 17 15.85 -3.75 -10.23
C LEU A 17 14.71 -4.38 -11.05
N GLU A 18 15.04 -5.04 -12.14
CA GLU A 18 14.03 -5.66 -13.03
C GLU A 18 13.23 -6.73 -12.29
N VAL A 19 13.89 -7.51 -11.46
CA VAL A 19 13.25 -8.57 -10.67
C VAL A 19 12.31 -7.96 -9.62
N ALA A 20 12.80 -6.93 -8.90
CA ALA A 20 11.99 -6.24 -7.90
C ALA A 20 10.78 -5.57 -8.54
N TRP A 21 10.99 -4.85 -9.63
CA TRP A 21 9.90 -4.17 -10.32
C TRP A 21 8.83 -5.15 -10.82
N ASP A 22 9.25 -6.24 -11.49
CA ASP A 22 8.31 -7.24 -12.01
C ASP A 22 7.47 -7.86 -10.89
N PHE A 23 8.07 -8.11 -9.75
CA PHE A 23 7.37 -8.70 -8.62
C PHE A 23 6.35 -7.72 -8.01
N PHE A 24 6.82 -6.51 -7.63
CA PHE A 24 5.99 -5.54 -6.90
C PHE A 24 4.95 -4.85 -7.79
N SER A 25 5.18 -4.76 -9.10
CA SER A 25 4.22 -4.15 -10.03
C SER A 25 3.18 -5.14 -10.55
N SER A 26 3.12 -6.35 -10.00
CA SER A 26 2.13 -7.36 -10.38
C SER A 26 1.07 -7.44 -9.28
N PRO A 27 -0.18 -7.05 -9.55
CA PRO A 27 -1.23 -7.04 -8.52
C PRO A 27 -1.44 -8.38 -7.83
N ALA A 28 -1.27 -9.49 -8.54
CA ALA A 28 -1.44 -10.82 -7.96
C ALA A 28 -0.45 -11.11 -6.82
N ASN A 29 0.67 -10.40 -6.76
CA ASN A 29 1.67 -10.57 -5.70
C ASN A 29 1.37 -9.77 -4.44
N LEU A 30 0.32 -8.96 -4.42
CA LEU A 30 -0.02 -8.15 -3.25
C LEU A 30 -0.21 -9.01 -1.99
N LYS A 31 -0.79 -10.20 -2.15
CA LYS A 31 -0.97 -11.11 -1.02
C LYS A 31 0.37 -11.58 -0.44
N GLU A 32 1.36 -11.81 -1.30
CA GLU A 32 2.67 -12.30 -0.88
C GLU A 32 3.45 -11.26 -0.07
N ILE A 33 3.23 -9.96 -0.35
CA ILE A 33 3.94 -8.87 0.31
C ILE A 33 3.17 -8.26 1.47
N THR A 34 1.94 -8.71 1.71
CA THR A 34 1.11 -8.24 2.82
C THR A 34 1.22 -9.23 3.98
N PRO A 35 1.41 -8.74 5.23
CA PRO A 35 1.50 -9.63 6.38
C PRO A 35 0.29 -10.55 6.52
N ASP A 36 0.54 -11.83 6.83
CA ASP A 36 -0.51 -12.84 6.94
C ASP A 36 -1.59 -12.48 7.96
N ASN A 37 -1.21 -11.80 9.03
CA ASN A 37 -2.14 -11.43 10.09
C ASN A 37 -3.20 -10.40 9.67
N LEU A 38 -3.05 -9.79 8.49
CA LEU A 38 -4.05 -8.86 7.96
C LEU A 38 -5.20 -9.58 7.25
N GLY A 39 -5.08 -10.88 6.98
CA GLY A 39 -6.12 -11.61 6.28
C GLY A 39 -6.43 -11.05 4.90
N PHE A 40 -5.38 -10.66 4.16
CA PHE A 40 -5.51 -10.06 2.85
C PHE A 40 -6.08 -11.06 1.84
N ASN A 41 -7.10 -10.62 1.08
CA ASN A 41 -7.71 -11.44 0.05
C ASN A 41 -8.11 -10.59 -1.14
N ILE A 42 -7.56 -10.90 -2.32
CA ILE A 42 -7.90 -10.19 -3.56
C ILE A 42 -9.28 -10.65 -4.01
N VAL A 43 -10.21 -9.69 -4.18
CA VAL A 43 -11.57 -9.93 -4.66
C VAL A 43 -11.59 -9.89 -6.17
N SER A 44 -11.02 -8.84 -6.78
CA SER A 44 -10.92 -8.74 -8.22
C SER A 44 -9.77 -7.83 -8.65
N ILE A 45 -9.22 -8.14 -9.82
CA ILE A 45 -8.25 -7.30 -10.52
C ILE A 45 -8.87 -6.98 -11.88
N HIS A 46 -9.12 -5.70 -12.12
CA HIS A 46 -9.69 -5.26 -13.39
C HIS A 46 -8.56 -5.01 -14.38
N HIS A 47 -8.56 -5.74 -15.47
CA HIS A 47 -7.68 -5.57 -16.63
C HIS A 47 -6.18 -5.78 -16.38
N GLY A 48 -5.70 -7.00 -16.48
CA GLY A 48 -4.30 -7.30 -16.74
C GLY A 48 -3.44 -7.74 -15.55
N ASP A 49 -2.25 -8.23 -15.88
CA ASP A 49 -1.31 -8.86 -14.95
C ASP A 49 -0.30 -7.88 -14.35
N LYS A 50 -0.15 -6.71 -14.97
CA LYS A 50 0.77 -5.65 -14.52
C LYS A 50 0.00 -4.40 -14.17
N MET A 51 0.54 -3.62 -13.25
CA MET A 51 -0.04 -2.34 -12.86
C MET A 51 0.07 -1.32 -13.98
N TYR A 52 -0.98 -0.55 -14.18
CA TYR A 52 -1.02 0.57 -15.12
C TYR A 52 -1.90 1.68 -14.54
N ALA A 53 -1.67 2.91 -14.98
CA ALA A 53 -2.44 4.06 -14.49
C ALA A 53 -3.93 3.90 -14.84
N GLY A 54 -4.78 4.01 -13.85
CA GLY A 54 -6.23 3.82 -13.97
C GLY A 54 -6.73 2.43 -13.59
N GLN A 55 -5.82 1.49 -13.29
CA GLN A 55 -6.21 0.14 -12.89
C GLN A 55 -6.89 0.15 -11.52
N VAL A 56 -7.96 -0.63 -11.38
CA VAL A 56 -8.69 -0.80 -10.11
C VAL A 56 -8.46 -2.20 -9.58
N ILE A 57 -8.13 -2.29 -8.30
CA ILE A 57 -7.92 -3.55 -7.59
C ILE A 57 -8.81 -3.58 -6.36
N GLU A 58 -9.61 -4.64 -6.21
CA GLU A 58 -10.49 -4.80 -5.07
C GLU A 58 -9.99 -5.92 -4.17
N TYR A 59 -9.95 -5.66 -2.87
CA TYR A 59 -9.56 -6.69 -1.91
C TYR A 59 -10.22 -6.44 -0.54
N THR A 60 -10.10 -7.43 0.34
CA THR A 60 -10.51 -7.31 1.74
C THR A 60 -9.30 -7.50 2.64
N VAL A 61 -9.33 -6.81 3.76
CA VAL A 61 -8.33 -6.95 4.82
C VAL A 61 -9.04 -7.10 6.16
N ARG A 62 -8.37 -7.69 7.14
CA ARG A 62 -8.91 -7.90 8.49
C ARG A 62 -7.95 -7.34 9.53
N PRO A 63 -7.78 -6.01 9.60
CA PRO A 63 -6.76 -5.42 10.44
C PRO A 63 -7.06 -5.44 11.93
N VAL A 64 -8.35 -5.42 12.32
CA VAL A 64 -8.77 -5.33 13.71
C VAL A 64 -9.88 -6.34 13.98
N LEU A 65 -9.73 -7.12 15.05
CA LEU A 65 -10.75 -8.07 15.54
C LEU A 65 -11.24 -9.04 14.46
N ASN A 66 -10.41 -9.33 13.46
CA ASN A 66 -10.76 -10.22 12.36
C ASN A 66 -12.01 -9.80 11.59
N ILE A 67 -12.36 -8.50 11.61
CA ILE A 67 -13.51 -7.96 10.88
C ILE A 67 -13.08 -7.66 9.45
N PRO A 68 -13.76 -8.23 8.43
CA PRO A 68 -13.40 -7.96 7.04
C PRO A 68 -13.78 -6.53 6.64
N LEU A 69 -12.82 -5.83 6.03
CA LEU A 69 -13.03 -4.48 5.50
C LEU A 69 -12.76 -4.51 4.01
N TYR A 70 -13.68 -3.97 3.23
CA TYR A 70 -13.54 -3.84 1.79
C TYR A 70 -12.61 -2.67 1.46
N TRP A 71 -11.72 -2.89 0.48
CA TRP A 71 -10.77 -1.88 0.04
C TRP A 71 -10.70 -1.89 -1.48
N MET A 72 -10.93 -0.74 -2.10
CA MET A 72 -10.74 -0.56 -3.54
C MET A 72 -9.60 0.42 -3.77
N THR A 73 -8.60 -0.01 -4.51
CA THR A 73 -7.44 0.79 -4.86
C THR A 73 -7.46 1.14 -6.34
N GLU A 74 -7.09 2.37 -6.65
CA GLU A 74 -6.75 2.76 -8.02
C GLU A 74 -5.25 3.00 -8.11
N ILE A 75 -4.61 2.41 -9.11
CA ILE A 75 -3.23 2.74 -9.46
C ILE A 75 -3.29 4.01 -10.29
N THR A 76 -2.79 5.12 -9.74
CA THR A 76 -2.94 6.42 -10.40
C THR A 76 -1.79 6.78 -11.32
N HIS A 77 -0.59 6.32 -10.99
CA HIS A 77 0.63 6.64 -11.74
C HIS A 77 1.53 5.41 -11.80
N VAL A 78 2.15 5.18 -12.97
CA VAL A 78 3.18 4.16 -13.14
C VAL A 78 4.25 4.70 -14.06
N GLU A 79 5.49 4.62 -13.61
CA GLU A 79 6.66 4.84 -14.47
C GLU A 79 7.55 3.62 -14.30
N ASP A 80 7.69 2.83 -15.36
CA ASP A 80 8.37 1.53 -15.31
C ASP A 80 9.77 1.63 -14.72
N TYR A 81 10.07 0.74 -13.77
CA TYR A 81 11.35 0.63 -13.06
C TYR A 81 11.68 1.83 -12.17
N LYS A 82 10.74 2.75 -11.94
CA LYS A 82 10.95 3.92 -11.09
C LYS A 82 9.95 4.00 -9.94
N TYR A 83 8.65 4.05 -10.25
CA TYR A 83 7.65 4.17 -9.19
C TYR A 83 6.25 3.81 -9.68
N PHE A 84 5.39 3.50 -8.74
CA PHE A 84 3.95 3.53 -8.96
C PHE A 84 3.26 4.12 -7.72
N VAL A 85 2.03 4.61 -7.92
CA VAL A 85 1.25 5.26 -6.87
C VAL A 85 -0.11 4.58 -6.81
N ASP A 86 -0.55 4.22 -5.61
CA ASP A 86 -1.90 3.74 -5.39
C ASP A 86 -2.65 4.66 -4.43
N GLU A 87 -3.95 4.80 -4.67
CA GLU A 87 -4.85 5.56 -3.81
C GLU A 87 -6.08 4.73 -3.48
N GLN A 88 -6.51 4.80 -2.23
CA GLN A 88 -7.76 4.19 -1.83
C GLN A 88 -8.92 4.98 -2.41
N ARG A 89 -9.75 4.34 -3.21
CA ARG A 89 -11.00 4.93 -3.72
C ARG A 89 -12.17 4.60 -2.83
N TYR A 90 -12.14 3.47 -2.15
CA TYR A 90 -13.14 3.06 -1.20
C TYR A 90 -12.46 2.20 -0.14
N GLY A 91 -12.73 2.47 1.13
CA GLY A 91 -12.12 1.70 2.20
C GLY A 91 -12.19 2.41 3.54
N PRO A 92 -11.42 1.91 4.54
CA PRO A 92 -11.53 2.37 5.92
C PRO A 92 -10.94 3.75 6.20
N TYR A 93 -10.05 4.26 5.34
CA TYR A 93 -9.44 5.59 5.54
C TYR A 93 -10.24 6.66 4.81
N SER A 94 -10.21 7.90 5.31
CA SER A 94 -10.80 9.01 4.55
C SER A 94 -9.87 9.46 3.42
N MET A 95 -8.56 9.18 3.54
CA MET A 95 -7.59 9.37 2.46
C MET A 95 -6.47 8.35 2.62
N TRP A 96 -6.01 7.81 1.51
CA TRP A 96 -4.84 6.93 1.48
C TRP A 96 -4.13 7.14 0.15
N HIS A 97 -2.90 7.64 0.22
CA HIS A 97 -2.04 7.89 -0.95
C HIS A 97 -0.70 7.25 -0.68
N HIS A 98 -0.33 6.26 -1.49
CA HIS A 98 0.86 5.45 -1.26
C HIS A 98 1.75 5.48 -2.50
N GLN A 99 2.95 6.01 -2.32
CA GLN A 99 3.99 6.02 -3.35
C GLN A 99 4.96 4.88 -3.10
N HIS A 100 5.29 4.15 -4.17
CA HIS A 100 6.26 3.07 -4.14
C HIS A 100 7.40 3.44 -5.10
N HIS A 101 8.57 3.77 -4.57
CA HIS A 101 9.72 4.17 -5.36
C HIS A 101 10.79 3.09 -5.37
N PHE A 102 11.42 2.88 -6.53
CA PHE A 102 12.45 1.87 -6.74
C PHE A 102 13.68 2.54 -7.32
N LYS A 103 14.85 2.25 -6.77
CA LYS A 103 16.12 2.81 -7.23
C LYS A 103 17.18 1.73 -7.20
N ALA A 104 17.86 1.53 -8.34
CA ALA A 104 19.01 0.63 -8.41
C ALA A 104 20.15 1.24 -7.60
N VAL A 105 20.74 0.44 -6.72
CA VAL A 105 21.90 0.82 -5.90
C VAL A 105 22.93 -0.30 -5.99
N ASP A 106 24.08 -0.11 -5.35
CA ASP A 106 25.11 -1.15 -5.32
C ASP A 106 24.55 -2.44 -4.70
N ALA A 107 24.68 -3.55 -5.43
CA ALA A 107 24.28 -4.89 -5.02
C ALA A 107 22.76 -5.09 -4.84
N GLY A 108 21.91 -4.18 -5.36
CA GLY A 108 20.48 -4.41 -5.23
C GLY A 108 19.60 -3.22 -5.57
N VAL A 109 18.48 -3.13 -4.85
CA VAL A 109 17.45 -2.13 -5.04
C VAL A 109 17.12 -1.49 -3.70
N GLU A 110 16.99 -0.16 -3.71
CA GLU A 110 16.42 0.59 -2.59
C GLU A 110 14.96 0.85 -2.90
N MET A 111 14.07 0.36 -2.04
CA MET A 111 12.63 0.63 -2.13
C MET A 111 12.23 1.63 -1.07
N THR A 112 11.56 2.69 -1.51
CA THR A 112 11.03 3.72 -0.60
C THR A 112 9.52 3.76 -0.70
N ASP A 113 8.86 3.58 0.43
CA ASP A 113 7.41 3.70 0.55
C ASP A 113 7.08 5.00 1.27
N ILE A 114 6.20 5.80 0.68
CA ILE A 114 5.73 7.05 1.27
C ILE A 114 4.22 6.99 1.30
N VAL A 115 3.64 6.98 2.51
CA VAL A 115 2.20 6.92 2.70
C VAL A 115 1.73 8.22 3.34
N HIS A 116 0.72 8.82 2.73
CA HIS A 116 -0.03 9.91 3.34
C HIS A 116 -1.45 9.40 3.57
N TYR A 117 -1.97 9.58 4.77
CA TYR A 117 -3.31 9.08 5.08
C TYR A 117 -4.04 9.97 6.07
N LYS A 118 -5.37 9.88 6.03
CA LYS A 118 -6.25 10.55 6.99
C LYS A 118 -7.18 9.51 7.58
N MET A 119 -7.41 9.63 8.90
CA MET A 119 -8.35 8.76 9.59
C MET A 119 -9.79 9.23 9.36
N PRO A 120 -10.75 8.30 9.32
CA PRO A 120 -12.15 8.68 9.31
C PRO A 120 -12.57 9.22 10.69
N PHE A 121 -13.78 9.78 10.77
CA PHE A 121 -14.38 10.21 12.04
C PHE A 121 -13.64 11.34 12.77
N TRP A 122 -12.99 12.20 12.02
CA TRP A 122 -12.45 13.46 12.54
C TRP A 122 -11.45 13.20 13.68
N PHE A 123 -11.57 13.95 14.84
CA PHE A 123 -10.57 13.84 15.90
C PHE A 123 -10.58 12.49 16.61
N LEU A 124 -11.69 11.77 16.60
CA LEU A 124 -11.75 10.41 17.14
C LEU A 124 -10.86 9.46 16.32
N GLY A 125 -10.86 9.65 15.00
CA GLY A 125 -9.95 8.92 14.12
C GLY A 125 -8.50 9.24 14.42
N ASP A 126 -8.17 10.50 14.68
CA ASP A 126 -6.82 10.91 15.01
C ASP A 126 -6.34 10.27 16.34
N ILE A 127 -7.21 10.19 17.34
CA ILE A 127 -6.91 9.49 18.60
C ILE A 127 -6.68 8.00 18.34
N ALA A 128 -7.53 7.36 17.55
CA ALA A 128 -7.39 5.96 17.20
C ALA A 128 -6.08 5.71 16.45
N ASN A 129 -5.68 6.61 15.55
CA ASN A 129 -4.41 6.50 14.86
C ASN A 129 -3.24 6.52 15.85
N THR A 130 -3.24 7.46 16.80
CA THR A 130 -2.17 7.57 17.77
C THR A 130 -2.05 6.31 18.63
N LEU A 131 -3.18 5.73 19.04
CA LEU A 131 -3.17 4.58 19.95
C LEU A 131 -2.96 3.24 19.25
N PHE A 132 -3.48 3.06 18.01
CA PHE A 132 -3.53 1.75 17.37
C PHE A 132 -3.02 1.71 15.94
N VAL A 133 -3.57 2.55 15.07
CA VAL A 133 -3.39 2.43 13.62
C VAL A 133 -1.95 2.75 13.21
N ASN A 134 -1.38 3.80 13.74
CA ASN A 134 0.00 4.19 13.43
C ASN A 134 0.98 3.07 13.79
N ARG A 135 0.77 2.42 14.93
CA ARG A 135 1.60 1.29 15.35
C ARG A 135 1.45 0.12 14.38
N GLN A 136 0.22 -0.19 13.98
CA GLN A 136 -0.04 -1.28 13.03
C GLN A 136 0.60 -1.02 11.68
N LEU A 137 0.48 0.22 11.16
CA LEU A 137 1.09 0.58 9.88
C LEU A 137 2.62 0.47 9.92
N LYS A 138 3.25 0.86 11.01
CA LYS A 138 4.69 0.72 11.16
C LYS A 138 5.13 -0.74 11.19
N THR A 139 4.28 -1.64 11.65
CA THR A 139 4.56 -3.08 11.62
C THR A 139 4.45 -3.63 10.19
N ILE A 140 3.51 -3.12 9.39
CA ILE A 140 3.30 -3.54 8.01
C ILE A 140 4.45 -3.08 7.11
N PHE A 141 4.89 -1.85 7.26
CA PHE A 141 5.93 -1.23 6.46
C PHE A 141 7.25 -1.18 7.24
#